data_7a9b6c8ff4fe0bbb7cb47b86767eec07
#
_entry.id   7a9b6c8ff4fe0bbb7cb47b86767eec07
#
_cell.length_a   1.000
_cell.length_b   1.000
_cell.length_c   1.000
_cell.angle_alpha   90.00
_cell.angle_beta   90.00
_cell.angle_gamma   90.00
#
_symmetry.space_group_name_H-M   'P 1'
#
loop_
_entity.id
_entity.type
_entity.pdbx_description
1 polymer ?
#
loop_
_entity_poly.entity_id
_entity_poly.type
_entity_poly.pdbx_seq_one_letter_code
_entity_poly.pdbx_strand_id
1 'polypeptide(L)'
;NVRAVLRSTRQDAVVFIVTAVGTVAFDLIKAVAAGLLVAGVLAIVRLAGTAQVVAEPLVADGVDDAAEHALLAEHVLIYRLDGPLFFAAAARFLAELTATTDVQVVILRLGSIGLLDATGARVLGDIVDQLGERGITVLLKGASAEHTRIMTAVGTLAPVLDQHHVFDTLPAAVAHAVRHVRRDEHTAEHDHPVS
;
A
#
# COMPACT_ATOMS: atom_id res chain seq x y z
N ASN A 1 -10.24 43.54 -42.84
CA ASN A 1 -10.27 44.98 -42.56
C ASN A 1 -11.17 45.27 -41.36
N VAL A 2 -10.67 45.05 -40.16
CA VAL A 2 -11.36 45.25 -38.87
C VAL A 2 -11.78 46.71 -38.66
N ARG A 3 -11.02 47.67 -39.24
CA ARG A 3 -11.34 49.11 -39.20
C ARG A 3 -12.61 49.51 -39.94
N ALA A 4 -13.05 48.73 -40.94
CA ALA A 4 -14.26 49.02 -41.69
C ALA A 4 -15.52 48.64 -40.91
N VAL A 5 -15.49 47.57 -40.15
CA VAL A 5 -16.60 47.07 -39.32
C VAL A 5 -16.86 47.98 -38.12
N LEU A 6 -15.81 48.55 -37.51
CA LEU A 6 -15.93 49.48 -36.39
C LEU A 6 -16.51 50.86 -36.76
N ARG A 7 -16.67 51.13 -38.05
CA ARG A 7 -17.21 52.43 -38.59
C ARG A 7 -18.63 52.33 -39.08
N SER A 8 -19.23 51.13 -39.17
CA SER A 8 -20.59 51.05 -39.71
C SER A 8 -21.56 51.40 -38.59
N THR A 9 -22.09 50.77 -37.76
CA THR A 9 -23.07 51.21 -36.77
C THR A 9 -22.58 50.89 -35.37
N ARG A 10 -22.87 51.75 -34.35
CA ARG A 10 -22.51 51.46 -32.95
C ARG A 10 -22.97 50.06 -32.49
N GLN A 11 -24.11 49.62 -33.05
CA GLN A 11 -24.63 48.27 -32.73
C GLN A 11 -23.77 47.16 -33.30
N ASP A 12 -23.25 47.28 -34.54
CA ASP A 12 -22.39 46.25 -35.14
C ASP A 12 -21.03 46.16 -34.44
N ALA A 13 -20.49 47.29 -34.00
CA ALA A 13 -19.26 47.33 -33.22
C ALA A 13 -19.43 46.63 -31.86
N VAL A 14 -20.56 46.82 -31.19
CA VAL A 14 -20.86 46.16 -29.92
C VAL A 14 -21.01 44.65 -30.11
N VAL A 15 -21.73 44.18 -31.12
CA VAL A 15 -21.88 42.75 -31.43
C VAL A 15 -20.52 42.12 -31.72
N PHE A 16 -19.68 42.77 -32.53
CA PHE A 16 -18.35 42.27 -32.84
C PHE A 16 -17.49 42.15 -31.61
N ILE A 17 -17.47 43.16 -30.74
CA ILE A 17 -16.69 43.14 -29.50
C ILE A 17 -17.20 42.06 -28.57
N VAL A 18 -18.51 41.96 -28.36
CA VAL A 18 -19.10 40.95 -27.48
C VAL A 18 -18.79 39.52 -28.00
N THR A 19 -18.91 39.30 -29.31
CA THR A 19 -18.58 38.00 -29.91
C THR A 19 -17.10 37.69 -29.78
N ALA A 20 -16.23 38.65 -30.09
CA ALA A 20 -14.77 38.44 -30.00
C ALA A 20 -14.32 38.14 -28.54
N VAL A 21 -14.82 38.93 -27.59
CA VAL A 21 -14.52 38.70 -26.14
C VAL A 21 -15.11 37.39 -25.69
N GLY A 22 -16.33 37.06 -26.07
CA GLY A 22 -16.99 35.80 -25.75
C GLY A 22 -16.21 34.59 -26.27
N THR A 23 -15.79 34.64 -27.55
CA THR A 23 -14.99 33.56 -28.16
C THR A 23 -13.66 33.34 -27.41
N VAL A 24 -12.92 34.42 -27.15
CA VAL A 24 -11.63 34.32 -26.45
C VAL A 24 -11.80 33.83 -24.99
N ALA A 25 -12.83 34.34 -24.30
CA ALA A 25 -13.10 33.94 -22.94
C ALA A 25 -13.52 32.45 -22.83
N PHE A 26 -14.39 31.99 -23.76
CA PHE A 26 -14.81 30.59 -23.79
C PHE A 26 -13.66 29.64 -24.14
N ASP A 27 -12.78 29.97 -25.05
CA ASP A 27 -11.62 29.15 -25.39
C ASP A 27 -10.60 29.14 -24.26
N LEU A 28 -10.41 30.28 -23.58
CA LEU A 28 -9.54 30.34 -22.39
C LEU A 28 -10.08 29.46 -21.26
N ILE A 29 -11.37 29.50 -20.98
CA ILE A 29 -11.99 28.67 -19.93
C ILE A 29 -11.80 27.18 -20.25
N LYS A 30 -12.04 26.78 -21.51
CA LYS A 30 -11.86 25.39 -21.94
C LYS A 30 -10.39 24.95 -21.82
N ALA A 31 -9.46 25.81 -22.22
CA ALA A 31 -8.03 25.52 -22.13
C ALA A 31 -7.58 25.38 -20.69
N VAL A 32 -8.00 26.25 -19.77
CA VAL A 32 -7.71 26.17 -18.34
C VAL A 32 -8.33 24.92 -17.73
N ALA A 33 -9.60 24.61 -18.05
CA ALA A 33 -10.26 23.42 -17.54
C ALA A 33 -9.57 22.13 -18.01
N ALA A 34 -9.17 22.04 -19.27
CA ALA A 34 -8.42 20.91 -19.81
C ALA A 34 -7.03 20.78 -19.14
N GLY A 35 -6.31 21.90 -18.97
CA GLY A 35 -5.02 21.91 -18.27
C GLY A 35 -5.13 21.45 -16.83
N LEU A 36 -6.15 21.90 -16.10
CA LEU A 36 -6.41 21.50 -14.72
C LEU A 36 -6.74 20.00 -14.61
N LEU A 37 -7.54 19.49 -15.56
CA LEU A 37 -7.89 18.08 -15.62
C LEU A 37 -6.64 17.21 -15.86
N VAL A 38 -5.82 17.56 -16.83
CA VAL A 38 -4.56 16.85 -17.11
C VAL A 38 -3.61 16.92 -15.91
N ALA A 39 -3.45 18.11 -15.32
CA ALA A 39 -2.61 18.27 -14.12
C ALA A 39 -3.12 17.42 -12.95
N GLY A 40 -4.43 17.37 -12.73
CA GLY A 40 -5.05 16.53 -11.70
C GLY A 40 -4.79 15.03 -11.92
N VAL A 41 -4.99 14.54 -13.13
CA VAL A 41 -4.70 13.15 -13.49
C VAL A 41 -3.22 12.83 -13.30
N LEU A 42 -2.31 13.70 -13.75
CA LEU A 42 -0.86 13.49 -13.55
C LEU A 42 -0.46 13.52 -12.07
N ALA A 43 -1.10 14.36 -11.26
CA ALA A 43 -0.87 14.39 -9.83
C ALA A 43 -1.30 13.07 -9.16
N ILE A 44 -2.47 12.54 -9.52
CA ILE A 44 -2.95 11.24 -9.02
C ILE A 44 -2.02 10.11 -9.43
N VAL A 45 -1.60 10.05 -10.70
CA VAL A 45 -0.67 9.02 -11.21
C VAL A 45 0.68 9.09 -10.48
N ARG A 46 1.20 10.29 -10.25
CA ARG A 46 2.45 10.46 -9.47
C ARG A 46 2.29 9.99 -8.02
N LEU A 47 1.19 10.33 -7.37
CA LEU A 47 0.91 9.91 -5.99
C LEU A 47 0.76 8.38 -5.90
N ALA A 48 0.09 7.75 -6.84
CA ALA A 48 -0.03 6.29 -6.92
C ALA A 48 1.33 5.60 -7.15
N GLY A 49 2.23 6.23 -7.93
CA GLY A 49 3.58 5.72 -8.17
C GLY A 49 4.52 5.76 -6.96
N THR A 50 4.19 6.52 -5.92
CA THR A 50 4.96 6.55 -4.65
C THR A 50 4.56 5.49 -3.65
N ALA A 51 3.44 4.80 -3.88
CA ALA A 51 3.02 3.67 -3.06
C ALA A 51 3.88 2.45 -3.41
N GLN A 52 4.63 1.94 -2.45
CA GLN A 52 5.50 0.79 -2.65
C GLN A 52 5.34 -0.21 -1.50
N VAL A 53 5.40 -1.49 -1.86
CA VAL A 53 5.67 -2.58 -0.93
C VAL A 53 7.09 -3.02 -1.23
N VAL A 54 7.99 -2.82 -0.27
CA VAL A 54 9.42 -3.07 -0.46
C VAL A 54 9.83 -4.24 0.42
N ALA A 55 10.37 -5.30 -0.19
CA ALA A 55 11.02 -6.37 0.55
C ALA A 55 12.27 -5.80 1.23
N GLU A 56 12.37 -5.98 2.53
CA GLU A 56 13.56 -5.63 3.31
C GLU A 56 14.37 -6.90 3.60
N PRO A 57 15.68 -6.88 3.39
CA PRO A 57 16.52 -8.00 3.84
C PRO A 57 16.40 -8.14 5.35
N LEU A 58 16.37 -9.38 5.83
CA LEU A 58 16.28 -9.71 7.24
C LEU A 58 17.62 -9.34 7.90
N VAL A 59 17.71 -8.11 8.43
CA VAL A 59 18.81 -7.71 9.32
C VAL A 59 18.28 -7.93 10.73
N ALA A 60 18.51 -9.12 11.26
CA ALA A 60 18.16 -9.48 12.63
C ALA A 60 19.28 -9.03 13.55
N ASP A 61 19.27 -7.76 13.97
CA ASP A 61 20.09 -7.32 15.10
C ASP A 61 19.65 -8.10 16.34
N GLY A 62 20.51 -8.98 16.82
CA GLY A 62 20.29 -9.80 18.03
C GLY A 62 20.07 -11.30 17.78
N VAL A 63 20.27 -11.80 16.56
CA VAL A 63 20.37 -13.23 16.27
C VAL A 63 21.86 -13.57 16.18
N ASP A 64 22.37 -14.18 17.24
CA ASP A 64 23.81 -14.50 17.39
C ASP A 64 24.21 -15.81 16.68
N ASP A 65 23.25 -16.60 16.18
CA ASP A 65 23.51 -17.88 15.54
C ASP A 65 23.32 -17.80 14.01
N ALA A 66 24.39 -18.13 13.28
CA ALA A 66 24.36 -18.14 11.81
C ALA A 66 23.35 -19.15 11.23
N ALA A 67 23.08 -20.25 11.93
CA ALA A 67 22.08 -21.23 11.52
C ALA A 67 20.65 -20.68 11.69
N GLU A 68 20.39 -19.96 12.77
CA GLU A 68 19.11 -19.29 13.00
C GLU A 68 18.87 -18.16 12.00
N HIS A 69 19.93 -17.46 11.60
CA HIS A 69 19.86 -16.43 10.55
C HIS A 69 19.53 -17.03 9.18
N ALA A 70 20.11 -18.18 8.84
CA ALA A 70 19.81 -18.89 7.60
C ALA A 70 18.37 -19.40 7.58
N LEU A 71 17.89 -20.02 8.66
CA LEU A 71 16.52 -20.49 8.82
C LEU A 71 15.50 -19.35 8.65
N LEU A 72 15.75 -18.21 9.30
CA LEU A 72 14.90 -17.04 9.18
C LEU A 72 14.89 -16.46 7.77
N ALA A 73 16.03 -16.43 7.09
CA ALA A 73 16.13 -15.91 5.73
C ALA A 73 15.36 -16.76 4.71
N GLU A 74 15.16 -18.05 4.99
CA GLU A 74 14.41 -18.97 4.14
C GLU A 74 12.90 -18.91 4.39
N HIS A 75 12.47 -18.79 5.65
CA HIS A 75 11.07 -18.95 6.05
C HIS A 75 10.38 -17.66 6.47
N VAL A 76 11.11 -16.56 6.68
CA VAL A 76 10.55 -15.29 7.15
C VAL A 76 10.84 -14.16 6.16
N LEU A 77 9.79 -13.51 5.69
CA LEU A 77 9.92 -12.31 4.85
C LEU A 77 9.47 -11.06 5.60
N ILE A 78 10.22 -9.98 5.42
CA ILE A 78 9.88 -8.66 5.98
C ILE A 78 9.53 -7.72 4.82
N TYR A 79 8.35 -7.13 4.92
CA TYR A 79 7.90 -6.12 3.96
C TYR A 79 7.57 -4.81 4.65
N ARG A 80 8.06 -3.72 4.07
CA ARG A 80 7.68 -2.38 4.45
C ARG A 80 6.59 -1.87 3.54
N LEU A 81 5.49 -1.43 4.14
CA LEU A 81 4.39 -0.78 3.44
C LEU A 81 4.62 0.73 3.47
N ASP A 82 4.88 1.33 2.32
CA ASP A 82 5.19 2.75 2.19
C ASP A 82 4.08 3.48 1.42
N GLY A 83 3.76 4.67 1.91
CA GLY A 83 2.88 5.62 1.25
C GLY A 83 1.38 5.42 1.55
N PRO A 84 0.56 6.45 1.23
CA PRO A 84 -0.85 6.48 1.57
C PRO A 84 -1.72 5.55 0.70
N LEU A 85 -1.20 5.08 -0.42
CA LEU A 85 -1.92 4.23 -1.38
C LEU A 85 -1.25 2.86 -1.56
N PHE A 86 -0.67 2.30 -0.48
CA PHE A 86 0.00 0.99 -0.53
C PHE A 86 -0.90 -0.13 -1.08
N PHE A 87 -2.21 0.00 -0.92
CA PHE A 87 -3.18 -0.95 -1.44
C PHE A 87 -3.13 -1.10 -2.98
N ALA A 88 -2.65 -0.10 -3.72
CA ALA A 88 -2.45 -0.21 -5.16
C ALA A 88 -1.33 -1.20 -5.54
N ALA A 89 -0.41 -1.46 -4.61
CA ALA A 89 0.67 -2.44 -4.79
C ALA A 89 0.33 -3.83 -4.24
N ALA A 90 -0.80 -3.99 -3.52
CA ALA A 90 -1.17 -5.22 -2.83
C ALA A 90 -1.24 -6.45 -3.76
N ALA A 91 -1.83 -6.30 -4.96
CA ALA A 91 -1.92 -7.40 -5.92
C ALA A 91 -0.54 -7.87 -6.42
N ARG A 92 0.40 -6.93 -6.62
CA ARG A 92 1.78 -7.25 -7.00
C ARG A 92 2.51 -7.95 -5.86
N PHE A 93 2.35 -7.46 -4.64
CA PHE A 93 2.90 -8.05 -3.43
C PHE A 93 2.47 -9.51 -3.25
N LEU A 94 1.16 -9.80 -3.37
CA LEU A 94 0.64 -11.16 -3.29
C LEU A 94 1.17 -12.05 -4.43
N ALA A 95 1.37 -11.51 -5.63
CA ALA A 95 1.93 -12.26 -6.75
C ALA A 95 3.42 -12.60 -6.53
N GLU A 96 4.21 -11.70 -5.94
CA GLU A 96 5.60 -11.95 -5.57
C GLU A 96 5.72 -13.02 -4.50
N LEU A 97 4.88 -12.96 -3.46
CA LEU A 97 4.82 -13.99 -2.43
C LEU A 97 4.38 -15.37 -2.98
N THR A 98 3.59 -15.38 -4.04
CA THR A 98 3.17 -16.64 -4.68
C THR A 98 4.33 -17.37 -5.35
N ALA A 99 5.37 -16.67 -5.74
CA ALA A 99 6.55 -17.23 -6.38
C ALA A 99 7.56 -17.84 -5.38
N THR A 100 7.37 -17.59 -4.07
CA THR A 100 8.28 -18.06 -3.02
C THR A 100 7.61 -19.22 -2.29
N THR A 101 8.20 -20.42 -2.36
CA THR A 101 7.56 -21.69 -1.98
C THR A 101 7.62 -22.03 -0.49
N ASP A 102 8.60 -21.50 0.25
CA ASP A 102 8.90 -21.98 1.61
C ASP A 102 8.65 -20.95 2.72
N VAL A 103 7.94 -19.86 2.41
CA VAL A 103 7.63 -18.81 3.40
C VAL A 103 6.55 -19.26 4.36
N GLN A 104 6.84 -19.24 5.65
CA GLN A 104 5.92 -19.56 6.74
C GLN A 104 5.42 -18.32 7.49
N VAL A 105 6.23 -17.27 7.57
CA VAL A 105 5.90 -16.05 8.30
C VAL A 105 6.19 -14.81 7.47
N VAL A 106 5.26 -13.88 7.45
CA VAL A 106 5.42 -12.55 6.82
C VAL A 106 5.27 -11.46 7.87
N ILE A 107 6.28 -10.60 8.00
CA ILE A 107 6.24 -9.43 8.88
C ILE A 107 5.95 -8.19 8.05
N LEU A 108 4.78 -7.58 8.25
CA LEU A 108 4.38 -6.34 7.59
C LEU A 108 4.68 -5.13 8.48
N ARG A 109 5.55 -4.23 8.02
CA ARG A 109 5.91 -3.01 8.74
C ARG A 109 4.98 -1.86 8.33
N LEU A 110 4.16 -1.41 9.27
CA LEU A 110 3.17 -0.34 9.10
C LEU A 110 3.70 1.05 9.50
N GLY A 111 4.89 1.13 10.09
CA GLY A 111 5.41 2.38 10.66
C GLY A 111 5.65 3.51 9.64
N SER A 112 5.71 3.20 8.35
CA SER A 112 5.84 4.17 7.26
C SER A 112 4.50 4.60 6.66
N ILE A 113 3.39 3.99 7.08
CA ILE A 113 2.05 4.40 6.65
C ILE A 113 1.64 5.59 7.50
N GLY A 114 1.57 6.78 6.89
CA GLY A 114 1.17 7.99 7.61
C GLY A 114 -0.32 7.99 8.00
N LEU A 115 -1.17 7.53 7.08
CA LEU A 115 -2.63 7.44 7.28
C LEU A 115 -3.13 6.11 6.73
N LEU A 116 -3.77 5.33 7.59
CA LEU A 116 -4.53 4.15 7.20
C LEU A 116 -6.01 4.50 7.25
N ASP A 117 -6.70 4.42 6.13
CA ASP A 117 -8.15 4.59 6.07
C ASP A 117 -8.88 3.24 6.08
N ALA A 118 -10.21 3.26 6.08
CA ALA A 118 -11.02 2.04 6.07
C ALA A 118 -10.79 1.17 4.82
N THR A 119 -10.45 1.78 3.68
CA THR A 119 -10.13 1.06 2.44
C THR A 119 -8.80 0.33 2.57
N GLY A 120 -7.76 1.02 3.06
CA GLY A 120 -6.45 0.43 3.34
C GLY A 120 -6.51 -0.69 4.36
N ALA A 121 -7.30 -0.51 5.45
CA ALA A 121 -7.50 -1.55 6.46
C ALA A 121 -8.18 -2.80 5.89
N ARG A 122 -9.16 -2.62 4.98
CA ARG A 122 -9.83 -3.75 4.31
C ARG A 122 -8.87 -4.51 3.40
N VAL A 123 -8.11 -3.80 2.56
CA VAL A 123 -7.12 -4.43 1.68
C VAL A 123 -6.03 -5.14 2.48
N LEU A 124 -5.61 -4.58 3.62
CA LEU A 124 -4.69 -5.26 4.52
C LEU A 124 -5.31 -6.54 5.10
N GLY A 125 -6.60 -6.53 5.44
CA GLY A 125 -7.35 -7.72 5.83
C GLY A 125 -7.37 -8.78 4.74
N ASP A 126 -7.70 -8.39 3.50
CA ASP A 126 -7.73 -9.30 2.35
C ASP A 126 -6.34 -9.95 2.10
N ILE A 127 -5.25 -9.21 2.33
CA ILE A 127 -3.88 -9.75 2.27
C ILE A 127 -3.66 -10.80 3.36
N VAL A 128 -4.04 -10.48 4.60
CA VAL A 128 -3.90 -11.38 5.75
C VAL A 128 -4.67 -12.68 5.53
N ASP A 129 -5.91 -12.57 5.07
CA ASP A 129 -6.77 -13.73 4.81
C ASP A 129 -6.18 -14.63 3.70
N GLN A 130 -5.75 -14.03 2.57
CA GLN A 130 -5.13 -14.78 1.47
C GLN A 130 -3.81 -15.47 1.87
N LEU A 131 -3.00 -14.85 2.73
CA LEU A 131 -1.80 -15.48 3.26
C LEU A 131 -2.14 -16.59 4.25
N GLY A 132 -3.14 -16.36 5.12
CA GLY A 132 -3.63 -17.36 6.06
C GLY A 132 -4.18 -18.62 5.37
N GLU A 133 -4.91 -18.46 4.25
CA GLU A 133 -5.39 -19.59 3.42
C GLU A 133 -4.24 -20.46 2.87
N ARG A 134 -3.03 -19.90 2.78
CA ARG A 134 -1.81 -20.61 2.35
C ARG A 134 -0.99 -21.16 3.51
N GLY A 135 -1.47 -21.02 4.75
CA GLY A 135 -0.73 -21.40 5.95
C GLY A 135 0.37 -20.43 6.35
N ILE A 136 0.40 -19.22 5.76
CA ILE A 136 1.40 -18.20 6.07
C ILE A 136 0.90 -17.33 7.23
N THR A 137 1.66 -17.27 8.31
CA THR A 137 1.36 -16.41 9.46
C THR A 137 1.78 -14.97 9.20
N VAL A 138 0.86 -14.02 9.45
CA VAL A 138 1.14 -12.59 9.27
C VAL A 138 1.34 -11.91 10.62
N LEU A 139 2.46 -11.21 10.76
CA LEU A 139 2.78 -10.37 11.92
C LEU A 139 2.80 -8.90 11.49
N LEU A 140 2.20 -8.04 12.30
CA LEU A 140 2.19 -6.60 12.05
C LEU A 140 3.19 -5.90 12.98
N LYS A 141 4.01 -5.01 12.43
CA LYS A 141 4.99 -4.23 13.21
C LYS A 141 4.75 -2.73 13.06
N GLY A 142 4.71 -2.04 14.19
CA GLY A 142 4.66 -0.57 14.24
C GLY A 142 3.28 0.00 13.86
N ALA A 143 2.21 -0.70 14.19
CA ALA A 143 0.86 -0.16 14.10
C ALA A 143 0.69 0.93 15.16
N SER A 144 0.28 2.14 14.75
CA SER A 144 -0.09 3.20 15.69
C SER A 144 -1.43 2.90 16.37
N ALA A 145 -1.72 3.60 17.47
CA ALA A 145 -3.04 3.50 18.13
C ALA A 145 -4.19 3.84 17.17
N GLU A 146 -3.97 4.79 16.26
CA GLU A 146 -4.95 5.15 15.22
C GLU A 146 -5.13 4.02 14.21
N HIS A 147 -4.04 3.37 13.76
CA HIS A 147 -4.12 2.20 12.88
C HIS A 147 -4.90 1.07 13.55
N THR A 148 -4.59 0.74 14.81
CA THR A 148 -5.29 -0.30 15.57
C THR A 148 -6.78 0.01 15.71
N ARG A 149 -7.14 1.26 15.98
CA ARG A 149 -8.53 1.69 16.07
C ARG A 149 -9.30 1.47 14.79
N ILE A 150 -8.70 1.82 13.63
CA ILE A 150 -9.34 1.66 12.33
C ILE A 150 -9.45 0.17 11.95
N MET A 151 -8.39 -0.60 12.16
CA MET A 151 -8.37 -2.05 11.92
C MET A 151 -9.44 -2.77 12.74
N THR A 152 -9.59 -2.41 14.02
CA THR A 152 -10.65 -2.96 14.90
C THR A 152 -12.04 -2.56 14.42
N ALA A 153 -12.23 -1.31 14.01
CA ALA A 153 -13.53 -0.82 13.53
C ALA A 153 -13.98 -1.48 12.23
N VAL A 154 -13.03 -1.82 11.34
CA VAL A 154 -13.31 -2.53 10.08
C VAL A 154 -13.53 -4.02 10.33
N GLY A 155 -12.89 -4.61 11.35
CA GLY A 155 -13.07 -6.00 11.77
C GLY A 155 -12.36 -7.06 10.91
N THR A 156 -11.77 -6.68 9.77
CA THR A 156 -11.10 -7.62 8.85
C THR A 156 -9.79 -8.17 9.40
N LEU A 157 -9.22 -7.55 10.41
CA LEU A 157 -7.95 -7.94 11.03
C LEU A 157 -8.12 -8.53 12.44
N ALA A 158 -9.35 -8.89 12.82
CA ALA A 158 -9.62 -9.52 14.12
C ALA A 158 -8.71 -10.72 14.42
N PRO A 159 -8.47 -11.67 13.50
CA PRO A 159 -7.59 -12.81 13.78
C PRO A 159 -6.16 -12.41 14.17
N VAL A 160 -5.59 -11.40 13.52
CA VAL A 160 -4.23 -10.91 13.82
C VAL A 160 -4.20 -10.18 15.17
N LEU A 161 -5.23 -9.40 15.47
CA LEU A 161 -5.34 -8.65 16.71
C LEU A 161 -5.57 -9.60 17.91
N ASP A 162 -6.45 -10.57 17.76
CA ASP A 162 -6.80 -11.55 18.79
C ASP A 162 -5.64 -12.51 19.11
N GLN A 163 -4.83 -12.86 18.11
CA GLN A 163 -3.65 -13.72 18.27
C GLN A 163 -2.42 -12.99 18.79
N HIS A 164 -2.53 -11.70 19.12
CA HIS A 164 -1.41 -10.86 19.57
C HIS A 164 -0.25 -10.81 18.57
N HIS A 165 -0.56 -10.81 17.27
CA HIS A 165 0.41 -10.73 16.18
C HIS A 165 0.75 -9.28 15.79
N VAL A 166 0.55 -8.32 16.71
CA VAL A 166 0.91 -6.91 16.55
C VAL A 166 2.05 -6.57 17.52
N PHE A 167 3.15 -6.04 16.97
CA PHE A 167 4.38 -5.76 17.70
C PHE A 167 4.82 -4.31 17.53
N ASP A 168 5.35 -3.71 18.58
CA ASP A 168 5.90 -2.35 18.54
C ASP A 168 7.28 -2.32 17.93
N THR A 169 8.08 -3.37 18.12
CA THR A 169 9.48 -3.46 17.68
C THR A 169 9.72 -4.61 16.72
N LEU A 170 10.66 -4.44 15.80
CA LEU A 170 11.03 -5.49 14.86
C LEU A 170 11.67 -6.71 15.56
N PRO A 171 12.58 -6.54 16.54
CA PRO A 171 13.14 -7.69 17.26
C PRO A 171 12.08 -8.56 17.95
N ALA A 172 11.04 -7.95 18.53
CA ALA A 172 9.95 -8.71 19.14
C ALA A 172 9.15 -9.53 18.12
N ALA A 173 8.85 -8.94 16.93
CA ALA A 173 8.19 -9.64 15.84
C ALA A 173 9.05 -10.79 15.31
N VAL A 174 10.35 -10.57 15.10
CA VAL A 174 11.30 -11.61 14.65
C VAL A 174 11.40 -12.73 15.69
N ALA A 175 11.57 -12.43 16.97
CA ALA A 175 11.60 -13.44 18.03
C ALA A 175 10.30 -14.28 18.09
N HIS A 176 9.16 -13.69 17.74
CA HIS A 176 7.90 -14.44 17.62
C HIS A 176 7.90 -15.34 16.37
N ALA A 177 8.35 -14.83 15.23
CA ALA A 177 8.48 -15.59 13.99
C ALA A 177 9.37 -16.83 14.15
N VAL A 178 10.54 -16.69 14.80
CA VAL A 178 11.44 -17.82 15.14
C VAL A 178 10.71 -18.92 15.88
N ARG A 179 9.97 -18.56 16.93
CA ARG A 179 9.23 -19.56 17.72
C ARG A 179 8.15 -20.27 16.89
N HIS A 180 7.55 -19.56 15.91
CA HIS A 180 6.54 -20.13 15.03
C HIS A 180 7.17 -21.17 14.09
N VAL A 181 8.20 -20.78 13.37
CA VAL A 181 8.92 -21.64 12.42
C VAL A 181 9.44 -22.91 13.12
N ARG A 182 10.09 -22.77 14.27
CA ARG A 182 10.61 -23.94 15.05
C ARG A 182 9.52 -24.88 15.54
N ARG A 183 8.32 -24.37 15.84
CA ARG A 183 7.20 -25.21 16.28
C ARG A 183 6.69 -26.05 15.12
N ASP A 184 6.58 -25.46 13.93
CA ASP A 184 6.07 -26.15 12.76
C ASP A 184 7.03 -27.23 12.26
N GLU A 185 8.36 -26.97 12.30
CA GLU A 185 9.40 -27.98 12.02
C GLU A 185 9.29 -29.18 12.99
N HIS A 186 9.14 -28.91 14.28
CA HIS A 186 9.04 -29.97 15.29
C HIS A 186 7.79 -30.82 15.14
N THR A 187 6.69 -30.22 14.66
CA THR A 187 5.45 -30.93 14.39
C THR A 187 5.56 -31.81 13.14
N ALA A 188 6.23 -31.31 12.10
CA ALA A 188 6.47 -32.05 10.86
C ALA A 188 7.39 -33.27 11.06
N GLU A 189 8.38 -33.17 11.94
CA GLU A 189 9.32 -34.28 12.24
C GLU A 189 8.68 -35.41 13.04
N HIS A 190 7.61 -35.13 13.82
CA HIS A 190 6.88 -36.13 14.59
C HIS A 190 5.78 -36.87 13.81
N ASP A 191 5.39 -36.36 12.65
CA ASP A 191 4.31 -36.95 11.81
C ASP A 191 4.84 -37.93 10.74
N HIS A 192 6.15 -38.18 10.71
CA HIS A 192 6.75 -39.26 9.92
C HIS A 192 6.94 -40.52 10.80
N PRO A 193 6.00 -41.48 10.76
CA PRO A 193 6.23 -42.79 11.40
C PRO A 193 7.34 -43.49 10.61
N VAL A 194 8.40 -43.83 11.36
CA VAL A 194 9.48 -44.71 10.89
C VAL A 194 8.86 -46.04 10.45
N SER A 195 8.90 -46.27 9.14
CA SER A 195 8.54 -47.56 8.55
C SER A 195 9.76 -48.45 8.45
#